data_fcef40d8e9194d7b428cea4107d8f555
#
_entry.id   fcef40d8e9194d7b428cea4107d8f555
#
_cell.length_a   1.000
_cell.length_b   1.000
_cell.length_c   1.000
_cell.angle_alpha   90.00
_cell.angle_beta   90.00
_cell.angle_gamma   90.00
#
_symmetry.space_group_name_H-M   'P 1'
#
loop_
_entity.id
_entity.type
_entity.pdbx_description
1 polymer ?
#
loop_
_entity_poly.entity_id
_entity_poly.type
_entity_poly.pdbx_seq_one_letter_code
_entity_poly.pdbx_strand_id
1 'polypeptide(L)'
;MLKRLYAWWVQKSQRDLLLEAISDARLFEEWEAAAYKLDEVLDYDMWRQTAISKDYDHRLIHQRLSAIYEAQEDNDILGLINLLRSGLVRNLGNITASNLYNRAYAGTKLLIEDYVTQVAYAIENLTQYPTSRNSDTGLTNQAKLDVLHDTRQAFGRSVLVLQGGQVFGMCHLGVVKALHLRGLLPRIIAGTATGALIAALVGVHTEDELLEFLTGNTIDLTAFTNRPYRKGAGGTAWIGTLIRRAKRWFKEGHFLDVGVLEDVLRANVGNLTFEEAYMRTKRVLNITVTTTSGAGIPNLLNYLTAPNVLIWSAALASNATASSTLYHSVIMMCKDEEGNIVPWSPASKTTFQPYTHASYRDRESPLHRIGELFNVNHFIVSQARPYLAPFLRSDSHHPNPKQDGRWRLSMPILRLVVLEIQHRLQQLDELGLLAPSIRRFLLDENIPGPSLTLVPELTPSDFFKLLENPTKEAIDYWILKGERSVWPAVTALKIRCAIEVELDRGYQLVRRRKPFDPVPPGGGLKKSGSRGEVQTVYGFEDDGRTREKRHRARAASFGGNGYS
;
A
#
# COMPACT_ATOMS: atom_id res chain seq x y z
N MET A 1 4.37 40.71 36.68
CA MET A 1 4.55 39.31 37.03
C MET A 1 3.52 38.40 36.35
N LEU A 2 2.21 38.65 36.51
CA LEU A 2 1.13 37.84 35.89
C LEU A 2 1.23 37.69 34.37
N LYS A 3 1.58 38.72 33.59
CA LYS A 3 1.80 38.62 32.12
C LYS A 3 2.96 37.71 31.75
N ARG A 4 4.04 37.66 32.56
CA ARG A 4 5.17 36.74 32.32
C ARG A 4 4.82 35.30 32.69
N LEU A 5 4.06 35.08 33.76
CA LEU A 5 3.52 33.77 34.13
C LEU A 5 2.52 33.26 33.11
N TYR A 6 1.66 34.12 32.56
CA TYR A 6 0.72 33.77 31.50
C TYR A 6 1.47 33.47 30.19
N ALA A 7 2.48 34.25 29.81
CA ALA A 7 3.32 33.99 28.64
C ALA A 7 4.11 32.68 28.80
N TRP A 8 4.61 32.35 29.99
CA TRP A 8 5.29 31.08 30.27
C TRP A 8 4.31 29.90 30.28
N TRP A 9 3.07 30.10 30.70
CA TRP A 9 2.02 29.07 30.71
C TRP A 9 1.44 28.83 29.31
N VAL A 10 1.50 29.82 28.42
CA VAL A 10 1.04 29.76 27.00
C VAL A 10 2.17 29.36 26.05
N GLN A 11 3.43 29.36 26.47
CA GLN A 11 4.52 28.85 25.63
C GLN A 11 4.34 27.35 25.39
N LYS A 12 3.95 27.01 24.14
CA LYS A 12 3.90 25.61 23.69
C LYS A 12 5.28 24.98 23.89
N SER A 13 5.31 23.76 24.45
CA SER A 13 6.54 22.98 24.53
C SER A 13 7.11 22.75 23.12
N GLN A 14 8.43 22.63 22.99
CA GLN A 14 9.08 22.26 21.71
C GLN A 14 8.47 20.99 21.12
N ARG A 15 8.14 20.03 21.96
CA ARG A 15 7.39 18.82 21.58
C ARG A 15 6.02 19.14 20.97
N ASP A 16 5.24 20.07 21.56
CA ASP A 16 3.91 20.42 21.06
C ASP A 16 3.99 21.14 19.71
N LEU A 17 5.01 21.99 19.51
CA LEU A 17 5.28 22.66 18.24
C LEU A 17 5.63 21.64 17.14
N LEU A 18 6.45 20.63 17.44
CA LEU A 18 6.82 19.58 16.48
C LEU A 18 5.63 18.66 16.16
N LEU A 19 4.78 18.34 17.14
CA LEU A 19 3.55 17.59 16.91
C LEU A 19 2.56 18.37 16.02
N GLU A 20 2.49 19.68 16.18
CA GLU A 20 1.69 20.56 15.33
C GLU A 20 2.27 20.58 13.90
N ALA A 21 3.60 20.72 13.77
CA ALA A 21 4.29 20.66 12.48
C ALA A 21 4.06 19.31 11.75
N ILE A 22 4.09 18.19 12.47
CA ILE A 22 3.75 16.86 11.92
C ILE A 22 2.30 16.83 11.43
N SER A 23 1.35 17.40 12.19
CA SER A 23 -0.07 17.40 11.83
C SER A 23 -0.38 18.33 10.66
N ASP A 24 0.39 19.38 10.46
CA ASP A 24 0.16 20.39 9.43
C ASP A 24 0.98 20.17 8.15
N ALA A 25 1.97 19.26 8.20
CA ALA A 25 2.83 18.93 7.06
C ALA A 25 2.00 18.60 5.81
N ARG A 26 2.37 19.16 4.68
CA ARG A 26 1.75 18.91 3.38
C ARG A 26 2.58 18.00 2.48
N LEU A 27 3.89 17.95 2.73
CA LEU A 27 4.84 17.12 2.03
C LEU A 27 5.43 16.09 2.99
N PHE A 28 5.83 14.94 2.45
CA PHE A 28 6.46 13.90 3.25
C PHE A 28 7.78 14.38 3.87
N GLU A 29 8.55 15.15 3.15
CA GLU A 29 9.85 15.69 3.58
C GLU A 29 9.69 16.61 4.80
N GLU A 30 8.63 17.41 4.83
CA GLU A 30 8.28 18.25 5.98
C GLU A 30 7.91 17.39 7.20
N TRP A 31 7.07 16.38 6.95
CA TRP A 31 6.65 15.43 7.98
C TRP A 31 7.84 14.66 8.54
N GLU A 32 8.69 14.12 7.67
CA GLU A 32 9.87 13.33 8.04
C GLU A 32 10.88 14.16 8.84
N ALA A 33 11.18 15.38 8.41
CA ALA A 33 12.07 16.29 9.13
C ALA A 33 11.54 16.66 10.53
N ALA A 34 10.23 16.88 10.65
CA ALA A 34 9.61 17.14 11.94
C ALA A 34 9.60 15.90 12.85
N ALA A 35 9.37 14.71 12.26
CA ALA A 35 9.39 13.44 12.96
C ALA A 35 10.78 13.10 13.51
N TYR A 36 11.85 13.27 12.73
CA TYR A 36 13.23 13.07 13.22
C TYR A 36 13.59 14.03 14.36
N LYS A 37 13.23 15.31 14.25
CA LYS A 37 13.46 16.28 15.33
C LYS A 37 12.68 15.92 16.59
N LEU A 38 11.48 15.38 16.45
CA LEU A 38 10.68 14.94 17.57
C LEU A 38 11.28 13.70 18.24
N ASP A 39 11.83 12.76 17.45
CA ASP A 39 12.52 11.58 17.95
C ASP A 39 13.80 11.97 18.70
N GLU A 40 14.54 12.99 18.26
CA GLU A 40 15.70 13.56 18.94
C GLU A 40 15.27 14.17 20.31
N VAL A 41 14.22 14.99 20.34
CA VAL A 41 13.71 15.59 21.59
C VAL A 41 13.20 14.54 22.59
N LEU A 42 12.74 13.38 22.11
CA LEU A 42 12.22 12.27 22.92
C LEU A 42 13.28 11.20 23.24
N ASP A 43 14.56 11.43 22.89
CA ASP A 43 15.68 10.50 23.07
C ASP A 43 15.47 9.12 22.38
N TYR A 44 14.64 9.05 21.34
CA TYR A 44 14.41 7.81 20.60
C TYR A 44 15.58 7.42 19.72
N ASP A 45 16.50 8.33 19.42
CA ASP A 45 17.74 8.03 18.69
C ASP A 45 18.62 7.04 19.45
N MET A 46 18.70 7.15 20.77
CA MET A 46 19.41 6.18 21.60
C MET A 46 18.79 4.79 21.50
N TRP A 47 17.46 4.72 21.45
CA TRP A 47 16.77 3.43 21.25
C TRP A 47 17.04 2.86 19.86
N ARG A 48 17.08 3.68 18.81
CA ARG A 48 17.38 3.24 17.43
C ARG A 48 18.81 2.68 17.33
N GLN A 49 19.79 3.33 17.96
CA GLN A 49 21.20 2.92 17.96
C GLN A 49 21.44 1.62 18.74
N THR A 50 20.69 1.37 19.80
CA THR A 50 20.80 0.15 20.59
C THR A 50 20.25 -1.04 19.81
N ALA A 51 21.12 -1.99 19.41
CA ALA A 51 20.71 -3.18 18.67
C ALA A 51 19.83 -4.13 19.50
N ILE A 52 20.09 -4.24 20.80
CA ILE A 52 19.42 -5.19 21.70
C ILE A 52 17.94 -4.85 21.85
N SER A 53 17.06 -5.83 21.61
CA SER A 53 15.62 -5.74 21.84
C SER A 53 15.03 -7.13 22.10
N LYS A 54 13.88 -7.17 22.74
CA LYS A 54 13.06 -8.39 22.94
C LYS A 54 12.24 -8.75 21.71
N ASP A 55 12.04 -7.78 20.82
CA ASP A 55 11.07 -7.88 19.73
C ASP A 55 11.63 -8.60 18.50
N TYR A 56 12.98 -8.70 18.38
CA TYR A 56 13.63 -9.37 17.26
C TYR A 56 14.96 -10.00 17.66
N ASP A 57 15.45 -10.95 16.87
CA ASP A 57 16.74 -11.60 17.08
C ASP A 57 17.90 -10.77 16.47
N HIS A 58 18.42 -9.83 17.27
CA HIS A 58 19.52 -8.96 16.85
C HIS A 58 20.82 -9.72 16.54
N ARG A 59 21.04 -10.90 17.16
CA ARG A 59 22.27 -11.70 16.94
C ARG A 59 22.25 -12.32 15.55
N LEU A 60 21.12 -12.91 15.17
CA LEU A 60 20.93 -13.47 13.84
C LEU A 60 21.09 -12.40 12.76
N ILE A 61 20.48 -11.22 12.95
CA ILE A 61 20.58 -10.13 11.97
C ILE A 61 22.00 -9.62 11.86
N HIS A 62 22.70 -9.44 12.97
CA HIS A 62 24.10 -9.02 12.97
C HIS A 62 25.00 -10.04 12.27
N GLN A 63 24.84 -11.32 12.57
CA GLN A 63 25.61 -12.41 11.94
C GLN A 63 25.38 -12.42 10.41
N ARG A 64 24.13 -12.28 9.96
CA ARG A 64 23.81 -12.23 8.52
C ARG A 64 24.39 -11.00 7.85
N LEU A 65 24.30 -9.85 8.51
CA LEU A 65 24.87 -8.60 8.01
C LEU A 65 26.40 -8.71 7.86
N SER A 66 27.10 -9.23 8.87
CA SER A 66 28.57 -9.43 8.82
C SER A 66 28.97 -10.38 7.70
N ALA A 67 28.26 -11.51 7.54
CA ALA A 67 28.56 -12.47 6.47
C ALA A 67 28.35 -11.85 5.05
N ILE A 68 27.37 -10.97 4.88
CA ILE A 68 27.17 -10.26 3.59
C ILE A 68 28.32 -9.27 3.36
N TYR A 69 28.77 -8.53 4.39
CA TYR A 69 29.90 -7.62 4.26
C TYR A 69 31.19 -8.37 3.90
N GLU A 70 31.52 -9.47 4.62
CA GLU A 70 32.67 -10.31 4.35
C GLU A 70 32.67 -10.84 2.91
N ALA A 71 31.54 -11.40 2.43
CA ALA A 71 31.44 -11.90 1.08
C ALA A 71 31.59 -10.78 0.00
N GLN A 72 31.22 -9.55 0.34
CA GLN A 72 31.38 -8.40 -0.59
C GLN A 72 32.81 -7.85 -0.57
N GLU A 73 33.47 -7.78 0.59
CA GLU A 73 34.87 -7.36 0.72
C GLU A 73 35.80 -8.33 0.02
N ASP A 74 35.55 -9.63 0.15
CA ASP A 74 36.34 -10.70 -0.48
C ASP A 74 35.99 -10.89 -1.97
N ASN A 75 35.00 -10.16 -2.49
CA ASN A 75 34.42 -10.34 -3.85
C ASN A 75 33.98 -11.80 -4.11
N ASP A 76 33.59 -12.52 -3.06
CA ASP A 76 33.05 -13.89 -3.17
C ASP A 76 31.61 -13.88 -3.63
N ILE A 77 31.41 -13.80 -4.95
CA ILE A 77 30.07 -13.76 -5.56
C ILE A 77 29.30 -15.08 -5.36
N LEU A 78 29.99 -16.22 -5.25
CA LEU A 78 29.34 -17.51 -5.03
C LEU A 78 28.87 -17.63 -3.59
N GLY A 79 29.68 -17.21 -2.63
CA GLY A 79 29.28 -17.08 -1.23
C GLY A 79 28.10 -16.14 -1.05
N LEU A 80 28.11 -14.99 -1.72
CA LEU A 80 26.99 -14.04 -1.72
C LEU A 80 25.70 -14.65 -2.26
N ILE A 81 25.76 -15.39 -3.37
CA ILE A 81 24.61 -16.12 -3.95
C ILE A 81 24.06 -17.14 -2.93
N ASN A 82 24.94 -17.89 -2.26
CA ASN A 82 24.53 -18.86 -1.26
C ASN A 82 23.86 -18.20 -0.05
N LEU A 83 24.38 -17.06 0.42
CA LEU A 83 23.76 -16.28 1.50
C LEU A 83 22.37 -15.76 1.10
N LEU A 84 22.20 -15.27 -0.12
CA LEU A 84 20.92 -14.81 -0.63
C LEU A 84 19.92 -15.97 -0.77
N ARG A 85 20.33 -17.13 -1.31
CA ARG A 85 19.43 -18.28 -1.46
C ARG A 85 19.02 -18.91 -0.13
N SER A 86 19.95 -19.00 0.82
CA SER A 86 19.73 -19.73 2.08
C SER A 86 19.02 -18.93 3.16
N GLY A 87 19.01 -17.61 3.08
CA GLY A 87 18.60 -16.78 4.22
C GLY A 87 17.62 -15.66 3.93
N LEU A 88 17.14 -15.52 2.72
CA LEU A 88 16.29 -14.39 2.37
C LEU A 88 14.81 -14.68 2.71
N VAL A 89 14.43 -14.22 3.90
CA VAL A 89 13.05 -14.33 4.40
C VAL A 89 12.57 -12.96 4.83
N ARG A 90 11.34 -12.60 4.47
CA ARG A 90 10.74 -11.27 4.76
C ARG A 90 10.74 -10.94 6.25
N ASN A 91 10.44 -11.90 7.11
CA ASN A 91 10.42 -11.74 8.57
C ASN A 91 11.56 -12.51 9.25
N LEU A 92 12.79 -12.35 8.75
CA LEU A 92 13.96 -12.97 9.37
C LEU A 92 14.16 -12.43 10.78
N GLY A 93 14.30 -13.33 11.77
CA GLY A 93 14.52 -12.92 13.15
C GLY A 93 13.46 -11.99 13.72
N ASN A 94 12.24 -12.00 13.16
CA ASN A 94 11.11 -11.18 13.57
C ASN A 94 11.30 -9.67 13.36
N ILE A 95 12.06 -9.26 12.34
CA ILE A 95 12.30 -7.84 12.01
C ILE A 95 11.03 -7.06 11.63
N THR A 96 9.92 -7.75 11.31
CA THR A 96 8.65 -7.11 10.94
C THR A 96 7.70 -6.91 12.12
N ALA A 97 8.14 -7.17 13.35
CA ALA A 97 7.30 -7.01 14.54
C ALA A 97 6.83 -5.56 14.68
N SER A 98 5.53 -5.37 14.93
CA SER A 98 4.90 -4.04 15.03
C SER A 98 5.51 -3.13 16.09
N ASN A 99 5.96 -3.71 17.21
CA ASN A 99 6.60 -2.95 18.30
C ASN A 99 7.88 -2.21 17.89
N LEU A 100 8.53 -2.67 16.80
CA LEU A 100 9.73 -2.03 16.26
C LEU A 100 9.43 -0.74 15.49
N TYR A 101 8.17 -0.53 15.08
CA TYR A 101 7.75 0.60 14.24
C TYR A 101 6.83 1.59 14.95
N ASN A 102 6.37 1.25 16.17
CA ASN A 102 5.44 2.07 16.92
C ASN A 102 6.12 2.96 17.97
N ARG A 103 7.43 2.86 18.14
CA ARG A 103 8.15 3.56 19.20
C ARG A 103 8.73 4.89 18.73
N ALA A 104 9.47 4.89 17.63
CA ALA A 104 9.98 6.10 16.99
C ALA A 104 8.99 6.60 15.94
N TYR A 105 8.94 7.90 15.70
CA TYR A 105 8.10 8.51 14.66
C TYR A 105 8.68 8.27 13.26
N ALA A 106 10.03 8.34 13.13
CA ALA A 106 10.71 8.06 11.88
C ALA A 106 11.81 7.04 12.09
N GLY A 107 11.82 5.99 11.26
CA GLY A 107 12.84 4.94 11.35
C GLY A 107 12.53 3.83 12.35
N THR A 108 13.46 2.87 12.44
CA THR A 108 13.45 1.75 13.37
C THR A 108 14.86 1.50 13.91
N LYS A 109 15.18 0.31 14.38
CA LYS A 109 16.52 -0.09 14.79
C LYS A 109 17.50 0.03 13.63
N LEU A 110 18.62 0.76 13.82
CA LEU A 110 19.62 0.96 12.76
C LEU A 110 20.16 -0.36 12.21
N LEU A 111 20.33 -1.37 13.08
CA LEU A 111 20.77 -2.69 12.63
C LEU A 111 19.83 -3.33 11.60
N ILE A 112 18.51 -3.13 11.74
CA ILE A 112 17.51 -3.64 10.79
C ILE A 112 17.58 -2.85 9.48
N GLU A 113 17.67 -1.52 9.57
CA GLU A 113 17.77 -0.64 8.40
C GLU A 113 19.04 -0.94 7.59
N ASP A 114 20.18 -1.09 8.29
CA ASP A 114 21.47 -1.45 7.68
C ASP A 114 21.40 -2.83 7.01
N TYR A 115 20.80 -3.83 7.67
CA TYR A 115 20.64 -5.18 7.11
C TYR A 115 19.85 -5.17 5.81
N VAL A 116 18.67 -4.56 5.80
CA VAL A 116 17.81 -4.53 4.61
C VAL A 116 18.45 -3.75 3.47
N THR A 117 19.11 -2.63 3.79
CA THR A 117 19.83 -1.83 2.80
C THR A 117 21.01 -2.61 2.21
N GLN A 118 21.76 -3.33 3.04
CA GLN A 118 22.90 -4.12 2.57
C GLN A 118 22.47 -5.32 1.73
N VAL A 119 21.36 -5.99 2.09
CA VAL A 119 20.77 -7.04 1.25
C VAL A 119 20.34 -6.50 -0.11
N ALA A 120 19.66 -5.35 -0.15
CA ALA A 120 19.24 -4.72 -1.39
C ALA A 120 20.46 -4.38 -2.27
N TYR A 121 21.52 -3.82 -1.68
CA TYR A 121 22.79 -3.55 -2.36
C TYR A 121 23.48 -4.82 -2.86
N ALA A 122 23.44 -5.91 -2.09
CA ALA A 122 23.98 -7.20 -2.51
C ALA A 122 23.24 -7.76 -3.75
N ILE A 123 21.92 -7.60 -3.81
CA ILE A 123 21.12 -7.99 -4.98
C ILE A 123 21.45 -7.10 -6.20
N GLU A 124 21.64 -5.80 -5.98
CA GLU A 124 22.06 -4.88 -7.04
C GLU A 124 23.44 -5.26 -7.58
N ASN A 125 24.44 -5.52 -6.70
CA ASN A 125 25.77 -5.97 -7.08
C ASN A 125 25.72 -7.27 -7.90
N LEU A 126 24.93 -8.25 -7.45
CA LEU A 126 24.72 -9.49 -8.19
C LEU A 126 24.11 -9.20 -9.58
N THR A 127 23.15 -8.29 -9.66
CA THR A 127 22.49 -7.92 -10.92
C THR A 127 23.46 -7.27 -11.90
N GLN A 128 24.36 -6.42 -11.42
CA GLN A 128 25.35 -5.69 -12.23
C GLN A 128 26.61 -6.50 -12.50
N TYR A 129 26.87 -7.56 -11.74
CA TYR A 129 28.09 -8.36 -11.85
C TYR A 129 28.32 -8.82 -13.31
N PRO A 130 29.52 -8.62 -13.86
CA PRO A 130 29.82 -9.00 -15.25
C PRO A 130 29.76 -10.52 -15.41
N THR A 131 29.11 -10.98 -16.46
CA THR A 131 29.04 -12.39 -16.83
C THR A 131 29.81 -12.62 -18.11
N SER A 132 30.75 -13.58 -18.11
CA SER A 132 31.51 -13.96 -19.29
C SER A 132 31.44 -15.47 -19.47
N ARG A 133 31.51 -15.93 -20.70
CA ARG A 133 31.62 -17.36 -21.02
C ARG A 133 32.87 -18.02 -20.45
N ASN A 134 33.91 -17.24 -20.24
CA ASN A 134 35.23 -17.68 -19.75
C ASN A 134 35.59 -17.08 -18.40
N SER A 135 34.59 -16.66 -17.59
CA SER A 135 34.89 -16.15 -16.24
C SER A 135 35.30 -17.30 -15.34
N ASP A 136 36.37 -17.11 -14.57
CA ASP A 136 36.84 -18.07 -13.57
C ASP A 136 35.77 -18.40 -12.50
N THR A 137 34.77 -17.54 -12.35
CA THR A 137 33.64 -17.72 -11.43
C THR A 137 32.56 -18.65 -11.97
N GLY A 138 32.56 -18.99 -13.29
CA GLY A 138 31.53 -19.85 -13.91
C GLY A 138 30.11 -19.27 -13.92
N LEU A 139 29.90 -18.01 -13.49
CA LEU A 139 28.57 -17.38 -13.42
C LEU A 139 28.11 -16.93 -14.81
N THR A 140 27.20 -17.68 -15.39
CA THR A 140 26.56 -17.33 -16.67
C THR A 140 25.37 -16.40 -16.46
N ASN A 141 24.94 -15.71 -17.54
CA ASN A 141 23.75 -14.85 -17.47
C ASN A 141 22.47 -15.64 -17.15
N GLN A 142 22.40 -16.91 -17.62
CA GLN A 142 21.30 -17.80 -17.28
C GLN A 142 21.33 -18.19 -15.80
N ALA A 143 22.49 -18.59 -15.25
CA ALA A 143 22.62 -18.92 -13.84
C ALA A 143 22.25 -17.73 -12.93
N LYS A 144 22.63 -16.51 -13.33
CA LYS A 144 22.21 -15.28 -12.64
C LYS A 144 20.70 -15.07 -12.69
N LEU A 145 20.08 -15.29 -13.86
CA LEU A 145 18.62 -15.18 -14.02
C LEU A 145 17.90 -16.21 -13.13
N ASP A 146 18.39 -17.45 -13.10
CA ASP A 146 17.83 -18.53 -12.30
C ASP A 146 17.94 -18.19 -10.79
N VAL A 147 19.10 -17.69 -10.33
CA VAL A 147 19.27 -17.24 -8.95
C VAL A 147 18.26 -16.17 -8.58
N LEU A 148 18.12 -15.13 -9.39
CA LEU A 148 17.17 -14.04 -9.12
C LEU A 148 15.71 -14.54 -9.18
N HIS A 149 15.40 -15.46 -10.09
CA HIS A 149 14.09 -16.08 -10.20
C HIS A 149 13.74 -16.88 -8.94
N ASP A 150 14.63 -17.79 -8.55
CA ASP A 150 14.42 -18.66 -7.38
C ASP A 150 14.31 -17.85 -6.08
N THR A 151 15.21 -16.89 -5.90
CA THR A 151 15.21 -16.02 -4.72
C THR A 151 13.95 -15.18 -4.63
N ARG A 152 13.48 -14.65 -5.78
CA ARG A 152 12.23 -13.90 -5.87
C ARG A 152 11.01 -14.78 -5.56
N GLN A 153 11.00 -16.01 -6.04
CA GLN A 153 9.94 -16.98 -5.73
C GLN A 153 9.93 -17.34 -4.23
N ALA A 154 11.10 -17.58 -3.65
CA ALA A 154 11.22 -17.92 -2.23
C ALA A 154 10.83 -16.74 -1.31
N PHE A 155 11.20 -15.51 -1.66
CA PHE A 155 10.86 -14.31 -0.88
C PHE A 155 9.37 -13.98 -0.91
N GLY A 156 8.68 -14.28 -2.02
CA GLY A 156 7.26 -13.97 -2.26
C GLY A 156 7.03 -12.52 -2.63
N ARG A 157 5.75 -12.18 -2.85
CA ARG A 157 5.31 -10.88 -3.35
C ARG A 157 4.37 -10.17 -2.40
N SER A 158 4.30 -8.85 -2.57
CA SER A 158 3.32 -7.99 -1.90
C SER A 158 2.15 -7.66 -2.81
N VAL A 159 0.96 -7.51 -2.23
CA VAL A 159 -0.23 -6.99 -2.89
C VAL A 159 -0.74 -5.74 -2.18
N LEU A 160 -1.14 -4.72 -2.95
CA LEU A 160 -1.91 -3.59 -2.43
C LEU A 160 -3.39 -3.91 -2.54
N VAL A 161 -4.07 -4.00 -1.40
CA VAL A 161 -5.51 -4.26 -1.31
C VAL A 161 -6.22 -2.96 -0.98
N LEU A 162 -7.08 -2.50 -1.89
CA LEU A 162 -7.92 -1.32 -1.73
C LEU A 162 -9.31 -1.78 -1.29
N GLN A 163 -9.57 -1.67 0.01
CA GLN A 163 -10.82 -2.16 0.59
C GLN A 163 -11.87 -1.07 0.71
N GLY A 164 -12.99 -1.26 0.04
CA GLY A 164 -14.26 -0.58 0.27
C GLY A 164 -14.14 0.92 0.54
N GLY A 165 -14.96 1.39 1.46
CA GLY A 165 -14.88 2.75 2.00
C GLY A 165 -15.92 3.71 1.48
N GLN A 166 -16.80 3.26 0.58
CA GLN A 166 -17.88 4.07 0.01
C GLN A 166 -17.40 5.47 -0.43
N VAL A 167 -17.58 6.47 0.41
CA VAL A 167 -17.31 7.87 0.09
C VAL A 167 -15.83 8.23 0.35
N PHE A 168 -15.18 7.57 1.29
CA PHE A 168 -13.77 7.80 1.61
C PHE A 168 -12.80 7.09 0.63
N GLY A 169 -13.33 6.40 -0.39
CA GLY A 169 -12.53 5.71 -1.40
C GLY A 169 -11.51 6.60 -2.12
N MET A 170 -11.74 7.92 -2.19
CA MET A 170 -10.77 8.87 -2.74
C MET A 170 -9.44 8.91 -1.99
N CYS A 171 -9.42 8.57 -0.70
CA CYS A 171 -8.16 8.46 0.07
C CYS A 171 -7.22 7.40 -0.52
N HIS A 172 -7.74 6.37 -1.18
CA HIS A 172 -6.92 5.35 -1.84
C HIS A 172 -5.99 5.95 -2.91
N LEU A 173 -6.40 7.02 -3.59
CA LEU A 173 -5.53 7.73 -4.55
C LEU A 173 -4.28 8.28 -3.85
N GLY A 174 -4.46 8.89 -2.68
CA GLY A 174 -3.35 9.40 -1.87
C GLY A 174 -2.43 8.29 -1.37
N VAL A 175 -3.00 7.15 -0.96
CA VAL A 175 -2.20 5.98 -0.58
C VAL A 175 -1.36 5.49 -1.76
N VAL A 176 -1.96 5.35 -2.94
CA VAL A 176 -1.24 4.94 -4.16
C VAL A 176 -0.15 5.96 -4.52
N LYS A 177 -0.46 7.27 -4.45
CA LYS A 177 0.50 8.34 -4.72
C LYS A 177 1.71 8.28 -3.77
N ALA A 178 1.47 8.16 -2.47
CA ALA A 178 2.54 8.07 -1.49
C ALA A 178 3.43 6.83 -1.70
N LEU A 179 2.83 5.67 -1.99
CA LEU A 179 3.57 4.44 -2.29
C LEU A 179 4.35 4.57 -3.60
N HIS A 180 3.76 5.16 -4.63
CA HIS A 180 4.40 5.36 -5.93
C HIS A 180 5.62 6.29 -5.82
N LEU A 181 5.47 7.45 -5.19
CA LEU A 181 6.56 8.42 -4.99
C LEU A 181 7.74 7.84 -4.18
N ARG A 182 7.48 6.83 -3.35
CA ARG A 182 8.52 6.12 -2.56
C ARG A 182 9.02 4.84 -3.22
N GLY A 183 8.55 4.51 -4.44
CA GLY A 183 8.90 3.28 -5.15
C GLY A 183 8.47 1.99 -4.43
N LEU A 184 7.48 2.11 -3.53
CA LEU A 184 6.96 1.01 -2.71
C LEU A 184 5.62 0.47 -3.22
N LEU A 185 5.13 0.97 -4.38
CA LEU A 185 3.87 0.51 -4.96
C LEU A 185 4.00 -0.91 -5.49
N PRO A 186 3.28 -1.89 -4.93
CA PRO A 186 3.29 -3.26 -5.43
C PRO A 186 2.76 -3.34 -6.86
N ARG A 187 3.27 -4.29 -7.63
CA ARG A 187 2.77 -4.55 -8.99
C ARG A 187 1.44 -5.28 -9.01
N ILE A 188 1.07 -5.91 -7.89
CA ILE A 188 -0.21 -6.61 -7.73
C ILE A 188 -1.13 -5.71 -6.94
N ILE A 189 -2.26 -5.35 -7.55
CA ILE A 189 -3.28 -4.48 -6.94
C ILE A 189 -4.59 -5.25 -6.92
N ALA A 190 -5.29 -5.21 -5.80
CA ALA A 190 -6.60 -5.79 -5.65
C ALA A 190 -7.59 -4.72 -5.17
N GLY A 191 -8.77 -4.66 -5.75
CA GLY A 191 -9.80 -3.71 -5.38
C GLY A 191 -11.14 -4.37 -5.12
N THR A 192 -11.84 -3.89 -4.09
CA THR A 192 -13.19 -4.33 -3.71
C THR A 192 -14.10 -3.12 -3.59
N ALA A 193 -15.28 -3.16 -4.18
CA ALA A 193 -16.27 -2.07 -4.17
C ALA A 193 -15.67 -0.74 -4.67
N THR A 194 -15.72 0.35 -3.87
CA THR A 194 -15.08 1.63 -4.26
C THR A 194 -13.57 1.50 -4.46
N GLY A 195 -12.90 0.60 -3.74
CA GLY A 195 -11.49 0.27 -3.99
C GLY A 195 -11.25 -0.32 -5.38
N ALA A 196 -12.23 -1.04 -5.95
CA ALA A 196 -12.15 -1.54 -7.33
C ALA A 196 -12.16 -0.42 -8.37
N LEU A 197 -12.89 0.69 -8.11
CA LEU A 197 -12.89 1.86 -8.98
C LEU A 197 -11.50 2.50 -9.04
N ILE A 198 -10.88 2.67 -7.89
CA ILE A 198 -9.53 3.25 -7.81
C ILE A 198 -8.48 2.27 -8.35
N ALA A 199 -8.61 0.97 -8.06
CA ALA A 199 -7.73 -0.05 -8.62
C ALA A 199 -7.78 -0.07 -10.16
N ALA A 200 -8.97 0.07 -10.75
CA ALA A 200 -9.16 0.17 -12.19
C ALA A 200 -8.41 1.37 -12.76
N LEU A 201 -8.60 2.56 -12.16
CA LEU A 201 -7.91 3.78 -12.57
C LEU A 201 -6.38 3.62 -12.51
N VAL A 202 -5.84 3.06 -11.42
CA VAL A 202 -4.40 2.84 -11.26
C VAL A 202 -3.87 1.75 -12.20
N GLY A 203 -4.68 0.72 -12.44
CA GLY A 203 -4.30 -0.46 -13.24
C GLY A 203 -4.12 -0.18 -14.73
N VAL A 204 -4.76 0.85 -15.26
CA VAL A 204 -4.72 1.19 -16.70
C VAL A 204 -3.62 2.19 -17.08
N HIS A 205 -3.06 2.92 -16.11
CA HIS A 205 -2.03 3.92 -16.36
C HIS A 205 -0.62 3.33 -16.25
N THR A 206 0.27 3.71 -17.16
CA THR A 206 1.70 3.39 -17.09
C THR A 206 2.37 4.11 -15.92
N GLU A 207 3.63 3.79 -15.62
CA GLU A 207 4.33 4.45 -14.50
C GLU A 207 4.51 5.95 -14.71
N ASP A 208 4.76 6.36 -15.95
CA ASP A 208 4.95 7.77 -16.32
C ASP A 208 3.62 8.56 -16.26
N GLU A 209 2.53 7.95 -16.75
CA GLU A 209 1.19 8.55 -16.73
C GLU A 209 0.60 8.60 -15.32
N LEU A 210 0.97 7.63 -14.47
CA LEU A 210 0.38 7.46 -13.15
C LEU A 210 0.67 8.66 -12.25
N LEU A 211 1.86 9.23 -12.31
CA LEU A 211 2.22 10.38 -11.48
C LEU A 211 1.33 11.59 -11.79
N GLU A 212 1.14 11.89 -13.07
CA GLU A 212 0.29 13.00 -13.51
C GLU A 212 -1.18 12.75 -13.12
N PHE A 213 -1.66 11.52 -13.28
CA PHE A 213 -2.99 11.13 -12.85
C PHE A 213 -3.20 11.29 -11.33
N LEU A 214 -2.23 10.86 -10.53
CA LEU A 214 -2.29 10.92 -9.06
C LEU A 214 -2.17 12.34 -8.48
N THR A 215 -1.78 13.34 -9.28
CA THR A 215 -1.90 14.76 -8.90
C THR A 215 -3.33 15.29 -9.02
N GLY A 216 -4.27 14.50 -9.51
CA GLY A 216 -5.69 14.88 -9.67
C GLY A 216 -5.96 15.79 -10.88
N ASN A 217 -4.94 16.19 -11.64
CA ASN A 217 -5.09 17.16 -12.74
C ASN A 217 -5.74 16.56 -13.98
N THR A 218 -5.51 15.28 -14.23
CA THR A 218 -5.99 14.56 -15.43
C THR A 218 -7.28 13.78 -15.19
N ILE A 219 -7.81 13.76 -13.95
CA ILE A 219 -9.07 13.07 -13.66
C ILE A 219 -10.23 13.84 -14.31
N ASP A 220 -10.89 13.20 -15.25
CA ASP A 220 -12.05 13.79 -15.92
C ASP A 220 -13.30 13.75 -15.02
N LEU A 221 -13.68 14.93 -14.55
CA LEU A 221 -14.85 15.15 -13.70
C LEU A 221 -16.04 15.76 -14.47
N THR A 222 -15.95 15.89 -15.80
CA THR A 222 -16.96 16.57 -16.60
C THR A 222 -18.34 15.93 -16.49
N ALA A 223 -18.40 14.61 -16.26
CA ALA A 223 -19.65 13.91 -16.01
C ALA A 223 -20.42 14.41 -14.76
N PHE A 224 -19.71 14.95 -13.76
CA PHE A 224 -20.34 15.56 -12.59
C PHE A 224 -20.87 16.97 -12.86
N THR A 225 -20.29 17.69 -13.84
CA THR A 225 -20.66 19.08 -14.17
C THR A 225 -21.74 19.17 -15.25
N ASN A 226 -21.79 18.21 -16.19
CA ASN A 226 -22.62 18.25 -17.39
C ASN A 226 -24.09 17.88 -17.16
N ARG A 227 -24.46 17.27 -16.04
CA ARG A 227 -25.88 17.05 -15.75
C ARG A 227 -26.51 18.34 -15.25
N PRO A 228 -27.58 18.85 -15.91
CA PRO A 228 -28.20 20.12 -15.57
C PRO A 228 -28.66 20.06 -14.11
N TYR A 229 -27.91 20.70 -13.24
CA TYR A 229 -28.36 21.02 -11.90
C TYR A 229 -29.61 21.91 -12.09
N ARG A 230 -30.77 21.39 -11.76
CA ARG A 230 -32.03 22.15 -11.83
C ARG A 230 -31.85 23.39 -10.94
N LYS A 231 -31.42 24.49 -11.58
CA LYS A 231 -31.34 25.81 -10.98
C LYS A 231 -32.75 26.21 -10.55
N GLY A 232 -33.09 26.01 -9.33
CA GLY A 232 -34.37 26.41 -8.79
C GLY A 232 -34.43 26.23 -7.29
N ALA A 233 -34.10 27.26 -6.60
CA ALA A 233 -34.57 27.72 -5.31
C ALA A 233 -33.42 28.18 -4.41
N GLY A 234 -33.53 29.41 -3.95
CA GLY A 234 -32.53 30.07 -3.11
C GLY A 234 -32.25 29.39 -1.78
N GLY A 235 -31.23 29.84 -1.11
CA GLY A 235 -30.76 29.63 0.28
C GLY A 235 -30.96 28.30 1.04
N THR A 236 -32.00 27.53 0.75
CA THR A 236 -32.31 26.25 1.42
C THR A 236 -32.01 25.02 0.54
N ALA A 237 -31.44 25.22 -0.63
CA ALA A 237 -31.17 24.15 -1.60
C ALA A 237 -30.18 23.09 -1.13
N TRP A 238 -29.23 23.45 -0.24
CA TRP A 238 -28.25 22.53 0.32
C TRP A 238 -28.90 21.52 1.27
N ILE A 239 -29.84 21.94 2.11
CA ILE A 239 -30.57 21.05 3.02
C ILE A 239 -31.44 20.07 2.21
N GLY A 240 -32.09 20.53 1.16
CA GLY A 240 -32.88 19.68 0.27
C GLY A 240 -32.04 18.67 -0.53
N THR A 241 -30.78 19.00 -0.88
CA THR A 241 -29.83 18.05 -1.46
C THR A 241 -29.31 17.07 -0.42
N LEU A 242 -29.06 17.53 0.78
CA LEU A 242 -28.61 16.71 1.91
C LEU A 242 -29.69 15.68 2.29
N ILE A 243 -30.94 16.09 2.40
CA ILE A 243 -32.08 15.20 2.69
C ILE A 243 -32.28 14.18 1.57
N ARG A 244 -32.19 14.60 0.29
CA ARG A 244 -32.29 13.68 -0.85
C ARG A 244 -31.14 12.67 -0.88
N ARG A 245 -29.90 13.10 -0.60
CA ARG A 245 -28.73 12.22 -0.53
C ARG A 245 -28.81 11.28 0.67
N ALA A 246 -29.22 11.78 1.83
CA ALA A 246 -29.44 10.95 3.00
C ALA A 246 -30.56 9.92 2.75
N LYS A 247 -31.71 10.36 2.17
CA LYS A 247 -32.80 9.46 1.80
C LYS A 247 -32.39 8.42 0.76
N ARG A 248 -31.55 8.81 -0.22
CA ARG A 248 -30.97 7.90 -1.21
C ARG A 248 -30.01 6.92 -0.55
N TRP A 249 -29.16 7.40 0.35
CA TRP A 249 -28.24 6.55 1.12
C TRP A 249 -28.98 5.53 1.99
N PHE A 250 -30.01 5.94 2.71
CA PHE A 250 -30.83 5.01 3.50
C PHE A 250 -31.61 4.03 2.66
N LYS A 251 -32.03 4.41 1.46
CA LYS A 251 -32.87 3.61 0.57
C LYS A 251 -32.07 2.76 -0.41
N GLU A 252 -30.94 3.25 -0.89
CA GLU A 252 -30.17 2.69 -1.99
C GLU A 252 -28.72 2.33 -1.59
N GLY A 253 -28.24 2.82 -0.43
CA GLY A 253 -26.88 2.60 0.05
C GLY A 253 -25.80 3.37 -0.71
N HIS A 254 -26.16 4.29 -1.60
CA HIS A 254 -25.22 5.09 -2.39
C HIS A 254 -25.54 6.58 -2.32
N PHE A 255 -24.49 7.41 -2.27
CA PHE A 255 -24.62 8.87 -2.33
C PHE A 255 -24.62 9.39 -3.77
N LEU A 256 -23.97 8.68 -4.69
CA LEU A 256 -23.77 9.07 -6.08
C LEU A 256 -24.67 8.28 -7.03
N ASP A 257 -25.04 8.90 -8.15
CA ASP A 257 -25.77 8.26 -9.25
C ASP A 257 -24.80 7.36 -10.05
N VAL A 258 -25.20 6.11 -10.27
CA VAL A 258 -24.36 5.11 -10.96
C VAL A 258 -24.07 5.47 -12.40
N GLY A 259 -25.06 6.07 -13.09
CA GLY A 259 -24.80 6.51 -14.46
C GLY A 259 -23.71 7.58 -14.54
N VAL A 260 -23.59 8.45 -13.53
CA VAL A 260 -22.46 9.41 -13.45
C VAL A 260 -21.16 8.67 -13.18
N LEU A 261 -21.19 7.66 -12.32
CA LEU A 261 -20.00 6.86 -12.00
C LEU A 261 -19.53 6.05 -13.23
N GLU A 262 -20.46 5.50 -14.00
CA GLU A 262 -20.16 4.81 -15.26
C GLU A 262 -19.50 5.76 -16.26
N ASP A 263 -20.07 6.94 -16.45
CA ASP A 263 -19.54 7.95 -17.38
C ASP A 263 -18.11 8.38 -16.96
N VAL A 264 -17.88 8.62 -15.68
CA VAL A 264 -16.54 8.96 -15.15
C VAL A 264 -15.55 7.81 -15.36
N LEU A 265 -15.95 6.57 -15.09
CA LEU A 265 -15.07 5.42 -15.27
C LEU A 265 -14.75 5.21 -16.75
N ARG A 266 -15.72 5.31 -17.63
CA ARG A 266 -15.49 5.18 -19.09
C ARG A 266 -14.56 6.27 -19.61
N ALA A 267 -14.72 7.50 -19.12
CA ALA A 267 -13.86 8.62 -19.52
C ALA A 267 -12.41 8.41 -19.08
N ASN A 268 -12.18 7.89 -17.86
CA ASN A 268 -10.84 7.78 -17.29
C ASN A 268 -10.16 6.41 -17.53
N VAL A 269 -10.91 5.32 -17.62
CA VAL A 269 -10.38 3.94 -17.84
C VAL A 269 -10.35 3.58 -19.32
N GLY A 270 -11.27 4.14 -20.10
CA GLY A 270 -11.49 3.77 -21.49
C GLY A 270 -12.04 2.35 -21.62
N ASN A 271 -12.00 1.81 -22.84
CA ASN A 271 -12.46 0.47 -23.16
C ASN A 271 -11.30 -0.55 -23.15
N LEU A 272 -10.52 -0.55 -22.07
CA LEU A 272 -9.43 -1.50 -21.88
C LEU A 272 -9.93 -2.78 -21.22
N THR A 273 -9.44 -3.93 -21.70
CA THR A 273 -9.62 -5.24 -21.08
C THR A 273 -8.53 -5.49 -20.03
N PHE A 274 -8.70 -6.51 -19.18
CA PHE A 274 -7.67 -6.89 -18.20
C PHE A 274 -6.36 -7.30 -18.87
N GLU A 275 -6.42 -8.01 -19.99
CA GLU A 275 -5.24 -8.42 -20.73
C GLU A 275 -4.52 -7.22 -21.37
N GLU A 276 -5.25 -6.34 -22.05
CA GLU A 276 -4.69 -5.12 -22.65
C GLU A 276 -4.01 -4.23 -21.61
N ALA A 277 -4.66 -4.03 -20.45
CA ALA A 277 -4.09 -3.26 -19.37
C ALA A 277 -2.81 -3.92 -18.81
N TYR A 278 -2.82 -5.24 -18.63
CA TYR A 278 -1.62 -5.97 -18.19
C TYR A 278 -0.48 -5.89 -19.23
N MET A 279 -0.79 -5.99 -20.50
CA MET A 279 0.22 -5.86 -21.56
C MET A 279 0.84 -4.45 -21.56
N ARG A 280 0.02 -3.43 -21.33
CA ARG A 280 0.45 -2.03 -21.29
C ARG A 280 1.27 -1.69 -20.05
N THR A 281 0.77 -2.03 -18.85
CA THR A 281 1.31 -1.55 -17.57
C THR A 281 2.20 -2.55 -16.85
N LYS A 282 2.10 -3.85 -17.19
CA LYS A 282 2.70 -4.97 -16.46
C LYS A 282 2.29 -5.03 -14.97
N ARG A 283 1.19 -4.34 -14.60
CA ARG A 283 0.56 -4.47 -13.29
C ARG A 283 -0.53 -5.53 -13.32
N VAL A 284 -0.62 -6.30 -12.26
CA VAL A 284 -1.65 -7.32 -12.10
C VAL A 284 -2.83 -6.68 -11.38
N LEU A 285 -3.85 -6.30 -12.14
CA LEU A 285 -5.09 -5.76 -11.61
C LEU A 285 -6.03 -6.90 -11.26
N ASN A 286 -6.53 -6.91 -10.02
CA ASN A 286 -7.51 -7.86 -9.52
C ASN A 286 -8.75 -7.10 -9.05
N ILE A 287 -9.92 -7.48 -9.53
CA ILE A 287 -11.21 -6.93 -9.09
C ILE A 287 -12.03 -8.08 -8.52
N THR A 288 -12.51 -7.91 -7.29
CA THR A 288 -13.37 -8.90 -6.64
C THR A 288 -14.82 -8.62 -6.97
N VAL A 289 -15.56 -9.65 -7.35
CA VAL A 289 -16.99 -9.58 -7.62
C VAL A 289 -17.72 -10.68 -6.85
N THR A 290 -18.97 -10.43 -6.49
CA THR A 290 -19.80 -11.42 -5.79
C THR A 290 -21.11 -11.58 -6.54
N THR A 291 -21.53 -12.84 -6.73
CA THR A 291 -22.74 -13.20 -7.46
C THR A 291 -23.76 -13.88 -6.57
N THR A 292 -25.06 -13.71 -6.86
CA THR A 292 -26.15 -14.37 -6.12
C THR A 292 -26.24 -15.86 -6.36
N SER A 293 -25.81 -16.29 -7.54
CA SER A 293 -26.14 -17.63 -8.08
C SER A 293 -24.90 -18.41 -8.40
N GLY A 294 -23.87 -18.47 -7.71
CA GLY A 294 -22.73 -19.41 -7.89
C GLY A 294 -22.40 -19.90 -9.33
N ALA A 295 -22.97 -19.24 -10.34
CA ALA A 295 -23.05 -19.72 -11.71
C ALA A 295 -21.75 -19.40 -12.48
N GLY A 296 -20.68 -20.15 -12.23
CA GLY A 296 -19.54 -20.19 -13.16
C GLY A 296 -18.70 -18.92 -13.35
N ILE A 297 -19.04 -17.82 -12.65
CA ILE A 297 -18.27 -16.57 -12.72
C ILE A 297 -17.16 -16.61 -11.67
N PRO A 298 -15.90 -16.35 -12.04
CA PRO A 298 -14.83 -16.23 -11.08
C PRO A 298 -15.08 -15.09 -10.10
N ASN A 299 -14.91 -15.33 -8.82
CA ASN A 299 -15.02 -14.28 -7.79
C ASN A 299 -13.90 -13.24 -7.87
N LEU A 300 -12.84 -13.57 -8.56
CA LEU A 300 -11.67 -12.75 -8.80
C LEU A 300 -11.48 -12.58 -10.30
N LEU A 301 -11.59 -11.35 -10.78
CA LEU A 301 -11.39 -10.98 -12.18
C LEU A 301 -10.00 -10.37 -12.37
N ASN A 302 -9.24 -10.93 -13.27
CA ASN A 302 -7.90 -10.45 -13.66
C ASN A 302 -7.57 -10.93 -15.08
N TYR A 303 -6.35 -10.64 -15.56
CA TYR A 303 -5.91 -11.01 -16.89
C TYR A 303 -5.82 -12.53 -17.13
N LEU A 304 -5.83 -13.38 -16.08
CA LEU A 304 -5.84 -14.84 -16.20
C LEU A 304 -7.27 -15.41 -16.22
N THR A 305 -8.16 -14.86 -15.36
CA THR A 305 -9.50 -15.41 -15.15
C THR A 305 -10.55 -14.81 -16.07
N ALA A 306 -10.34 -13.56 -16.52
CA ALA A 306 -11.27 -12.80 -17.35
C ALA A 306 -10.52 -11.84 -18.30
N PRO A 307 -9.64 -12.35 -19.21
CA PRO A 307 -8.75 -11.52 -20.01
C PRO A 307 -9.49 -10.49 -20.87
N ASN A 308 -10.60 -10.87 -21.48
CA ASN A 308 -11.34 -10.06 -22.45
C ASN A 308 -12.39 -9.14 -21.83
N VAL A 309 -12.60 -9.21 -20.51
CA VAL A 309 -13.61 -8.39 -19.82
C VAL A 309 -13.12 -6.95 -19.70
N LEU A 310 -14.03 -6.00 -19.92
CA LEU A 310 -13.75 -4.57 -19.78
C LEU A 310 -13.63 -4.18 -18.30
N ILE A 311 -12.54 -3.54 -17.95
CA ILE A 311 -12.19 -3.18 -16.56
C ILE A 311 -13.25 -2.28 -15.93
N TRP A 312 -13.77 -1.27 -16.67
CA TRP A 312 -14.79 -0.37 -16.13
C TRP A 312 -16.07 -1.11 -15.74
N SER A 313 -16.49 -2.11 -16.53
CA SER A 313 -17.71 -2.89 -16.25
C SER A 313 -17.52 -3.83 -15.04
N ALA A 314 -16.33 -4.41 -14.90
CA ALA A 314 -15.96 -5.21 -13.73
C ALA A 314 -15.91 -4.37 -12.44
N ALA A 315 -15.37 -3.16 -12.51
CA ALA A 315 -15.33 -2.24 -11.37
C ALA A 315 -16.73 -1.79 -10.93
N LEU A 316 -17.63 -1.54 -11.87
CA LEU A 316 -19.05 -1.27 -11.58
C LEU A 316 -19.75 -2.49 -10.96
N ALA A 317 -19.49 -3.69 -11.49
CA ALA A 317 -20.07 -4.94 -10.94
C ALA A 317 -19.62 -5.19 -9.51
N SER A 318 -18.35 -4.92 -9.19
CA SER A 318 -17.82 -4.99 -7.82
C SER A 318 -18.53 -4.03 -6.86
N ASN A 319 -18.98 -2.88 -7.36
CA ASN A 319 -19.68 -1.87 -6.58
C ASN A 319 -21.21 -2.03 -6.58
N ALA A 320 -21.75 -3.05 -7.25
CA ALA A 320 -23.19 -3.30 -7.34
C ALA A 320 -23.81 -3.59 -5.96
N THR A 321 -25.09 -3.21 -5.80
CA THR A 321 -25.84 -3.41 -4.56
C THR A 321 -27.03 -4.32 -4.82
N ALA A 322 -27.17 -5.40 -4.09
CA ALA A 322 -28.25 -6.38 -4.23
C ALA A 322 -29.67 -5.81 -4.00
N SER A 323 -29.80 -4.68 -3.31
CA SER A 323 -31.09 -4.18 -2.82
C SER A 323 -31.67 -3.06 -3.67
N SER A 324 -31.10 -2.75 -4.84
CA SER A 324 -31.60 -1.60 -5.57
C SER A 324 -32.66 -1.97 -6.61
N THR A 325 -33.88 -1.65 -6.32
CA THR A 325 -34.97 -1.59 -7.30
C THR A 325 -34.76 -0.50 -8.37
N LEU A 326 -33.73 0.32 -8.23
CA LEU A 326 -33.39 1.47 -9.06
C LEU A 326 -32.12 1.27 -9.89
N TYR A 327 -31.33 0.23 -9.61
CA TYR A 327 -30.20 -0.16 -10.42
C TYR A 327 -30.63 -1.15 -11.47
N HIS A 328 -30.56 -0.77 -12.72
CA HIS A 328 -30.47 -1.75 -13.78
C HIS A 328 -29.31 -2.67 -13.48
N SER A 329 -29.52 -3.98 -13.59
CA SER A 329 -28.48 -4.98 -13.39
C SER A 329 -27.22 -4.55 -14.16
N VAL A 330 -26.11 -4.36 -13.46
CA VAL A 330 -24.85 -4.04 -14.11
C VAL A 330 -24.52 -5.19 -15.04
N ILE A 331 -24.47 -4.92 -16.33
CA ILE A 331 -24.11 -5.90 -17.34
C ILE A 331 -22.60 -5.82 -17.52
N MET A 332 -21.92 -6.93 -17.27
CA MET A 332 -20.49 -7.01 -17.57
C MET A 332 -20.29 -7.12 -19.07
N MET A 333 -19.37 -6.31 -19.58
CA MET A 333 -19.06 -6.21 -21.00
C MET A 333 -17.68 -6.81 -21.27
N CYS A 334 -17.51 -7.42 -22.44
CA CYS A 334 -16.25 -7.94 -22.91
C CYS A 334 -15.99 -7.51 -24.35
N LYS A 335 -14.74 -7.69 -24.82
CA LYS A 335 -14.40 -7.60 -26.24
C LYS A 335 -14.47 -8.98 -26.87
N ASP A 336 -15.13 -9.06 -28.03
CA ASP A 336 -15.13 -10.23 -28.90
C ASP A 336 -13.80 -10.33 -29.70
N GLU A 337 -13.59 -11.44 -30.41
CA GLU A 337 -12.41 -11.65 -31.27
C GLU A 337 -12.27 -10.55 -32.35
N GLU A 338 -13.37 -9.96 -32.75
CA GLU A 338 -13.43 -8.84 -33.71
C GLU A 338 -13.18 -7.47 -33.04
N GLY A 339 -13.04 -7.41 -31.71
CA GLY A 339 -12.86 -6.17 -30.95
C GLY A 339 -14.14 -5.41 -30.63
N ASN A 340 -15.33 -5.97 -30.96
CA ASN A 340 -16.61 -5.36 -30.64
C ASN A 340 -16.93 -5.53 -29.14
N ILE A 341 -17.62 -4.53 -28.57
CA ILE A 341 -18.05 -4.57 -27.18
C ILE A 341 -19.39 -5.32 -27.09
N VAL A 342 -19.38 -6.47 -26.45
CA VAL A 342 -20.54 -7.34 -26.29
C VAL A 342 -20.78 -7.69 -24.82
N PRO A 343 -22.00 -8.03 -24.41
CA PRO A 343 -22.25 -8.53 -23.05
C PRO A 343 -21.48 -9.83 -22.81
N TRP A 344 -20.80 -9.91 -21.65
CA TRP A 344 -20.06 -11.12 -21.29
C TRP A 344 -21.02 -12.28 -21.00
N SER A 345 -21.00 -13.29 -21.84
CA SER A 345 -21.96 -14.40 -21.84
C SER A 345 -22.09 -15.10 -20.46
N PRO A 346 -21.00 -15.42 -19.72
CA PRO A 346 -21.13 -16.02 -18.40
C PRO A 346 -21.91 -15.18 -17.39
N ALA A 347 -21.83 -13.85 -17.51
CA ALA A 347 -22.48 -12.92 -16.58
C ALA A 347 -23.87 -12.44 -17.01
N SER A 348 -24.33 -12.78 -18.22
CA SER A 348 -25.55 -12.21 -18.82
C SER A 348 -26.84 -12.49 -18.05
N LYS A 349 -26.87 -13.57 -17.26
CA LYS A 349 -28.03 -14.01 -16.45
C LYS A 349 -27.82 -13.84 -14.94
N THR A 350 -26.71 -13.22 -14.53
CA THR A 350 -26.31 -13.20 -13.13
C THR A 350 -26.47 -11.81 -12.53
N THR A 351 -27.00 -11.73 -11.32
CA THR A 351 -27.09 -10.51 -10.54
C THR A 351 -25.89 -10.42 -9.60
N PHE A 352 -25.24 -9.25 -9.58
CA PHE A 352 -24.12 -8.99 -8.70
C PHE A 352 -24.59 -8.49 -7.34
N GLN A 353 -23.90 -8.91 -6.30
CA GLN A 353 -24.15 -8.51 -4.93
C GLN A 353 -22.92 -7.79 -4.36
N PRO A 354 -23.12 -6.92 -3.34
CA PRO A 354 -22.00 -6.38 -2.61
C PRO A 354 -21.19 -7.51 -1.97
N TYR A 355 -19.88 -7.41 -2.07
CA TYR A 355 -18.97 -8.31 -1.40
C TYR A 355 -19.22 -8.31 0.11
N THR A 356 -19.42 -9.47 0.69
CA THR A 356 -19.50 -9.68 2.13
C THR A 356 -18.77 -10.97 2.50
N HIS A 357 -18.21 -11.00 3.69
CA HIS A 357 -17.48 -12.17 4.21
C HIS A 357 -18.29 -13.47 4.17
N ALA A 358 -19.58 -13.38 4.51
CA ALA A 358 -20.48 -14.53 4.50
C ALA A 358 -20.93 -14.97 3.10
N SER A 359 -20.57 -14.23 2.06
CA SER A 359 -20.86 -14.64 0.68
C SER A 359 -20.01 -15.84 0.25
N TYR A 360 -18.93 -16.13 0.97
CA TYR A 360 -18.06 -17.27 0.74
C TYR A 360 -18.15 -18.20 1.95
N ARG A 361 -18.98 -19.22 1.83
CA ARG A 361 -18.89 -20.39 2.68
C ARG A 361 -17.59 -21.09 2.28
N ASP A 362 -16.60 -21.01 3.16
CA ASP A 362 -15.39 -21.81 3.16
C ASP A 362 -14.42 -21.73 1.95
N ARG A 363 -13.15 -21.58 2.25
CA ARG A 363 -11.96 -21.88 1.43
C ARG A 363 -11.63 -21.00 0.22
N GLU A 364 -12.53 -20.18 -0.32
CA GLU A 364 -12.27 -19.41 -1.54
C GLU A 364 -12.37 -17.90 -1.35
N SER A 365 -11.83 -17.38 -0.25
CA SER A 365 -11.65 -15.92 -0.15
C SER A 365 -10.85 -15.41 -1.35
N PRO A 366 -11.31 -14.39 -2.08
CA PRO A 366 -10.57 -13.83 -3.22
C PRO A 366 -9.13 -13.44 -2.88
N LEU A 367 -8.88 -12.97 -1.66
CA LEU A 367 -7.52 -12.64 -1.22
C LEU A 367 -6.64 -13.88 -1.05
N HIS A 368 -7.21 -15.00 -0.58
CA HIS A 368 -6.48 -16.26 -0.53
C HIS A 368 -6.10 -16.74 -1.92
N ARG A 369 -7.04 -16.61 -2.87
CA ARG A 369 -6.80 -16.95 -4.27
C ARG A 369 -5.72 -16.08 -4.92
N ILE A 370 -5.63 -14.79 -4.57
CA ILE A 370 -4.52 -13.92 -4.99
C ILE A 370 -3.19 -14.44 -4.45
N GLY A 371 -3.16 -14.86 -3.18
CA GLY A 371 -1.98 -15.46 -2.55
C GLY A 371 -1.47 -16.65 -3.33
N GLU A 372 -2.35 -17.57 -3.70
CA GLU A 372 -2.02 -18.77 -4.47
C GLU A 372 -1.61 -18.48 -5.90
N LEU A 373 -2.38 -17.68 -6.64
CA LEU A 373 -2.13 -17.40 -8.06
C LEU A 373 -0.83 -16.63 -8.31
N PHE A 374 -0.48 -15.70 -7.42
CA PHE A 374 0.64 -14.76 -7.65
C PHE A 374 1.77 -14.90 -6.63
N ASN A 375 1.73 -15.94 -5.78
CA ASN A 375 2.70 -16.15 -4.70
C ASN A 375 2.82 -14.94 -3.75
N VAL A 376 1.66 -14.41 -3.33
CA VAL A 376 1.60 -13.28 -2.41
C VAL A 376 1.63 -13.77 -0.97
N ASN A 377 2.59 -13.27 -0.20
CA ASN A 377 2.75 -13.57 1.22
C ASN A 377 2.76 -12.32 2.11
N HIS A 378 2.51 -11.13 1.54
CA HIS A 378 2.43 -9.89 2.27
C HIS A 378 1.32 -9.00 1.71
N PHE A 379 0.44 -8.50 2.59
CA PHE A 379 -0.73 -7.72 2.23
C PHE A 379 -0.60 -6.29 2.77
N ILE A 380 -0.59 -5.30 1.88
CA ILE A 380 -0.68 -3.88 2.22
C ILE A 380 -2.15 -3.50 2.02
N VAL A 381 -2.85 -3.25 3.11
CA VAL A 381 -4.30 -3.02 3.08
C VAL A 381 -4.57 -1.54 3.29
N SER A 382 -5.09 -0.88 2.26
CA SER A 382 -5.64 0.47 2.39
C SER A 382 -7.12 0.37 2.71
N GLN A 383 -7.48 0.79 3.93
CA GLN A 383 -8.85 0.72 4.41
C GLN A 383 -9.44 2.11 4.57
N ALA A 384 -10.39 2.44 3.74
CA ALA A 384 -11.06 3.74 3.77
C ALA A 384 -12.28 3.75 4.73
N ARG A 385 -12.16 3.11 5.89
CA ARG A 385 -13.15 3.11 6.98
C ARG A 385 -12.55 3.70 8.25
N PRO A 386 -12.49 5.01 8.36
CA PRO A 386 -11.75 5.70 9.42
C PRO A 386 -12.31 5.48 10.83
N TYR A 387 -13.59 5.13 10.94
CA TYR A 387 -14.22 4.79 12.22
C TYR A 387 -13.69 3.48 12.83
N LEU A 388 -13.02 2.66 12.03
CA LEU A 388 -12.32 1.46 12.50
C LEU A 388 -10.90 1.74 13.01
N ALA A 389 -10.34 2.93 12.72
CA ALA A 389 -8.97 3.29 13.10
C ALA A 389 -8.65 3.05 14.59
N PRO A 390 -9.53 3.37 15.57
CA PRO A 390 -9.26 3.12 16.99
C PRO A 390 -9.18 1.63 17.33
N PHE A 391 -9.72 0.76 16.48
CA PHE A 391 -9.89 -0.67 16.73
C PHE A 391 -8.90 -1.54 15.99
N LEU A 392 -8.32 -1.02 14.90
CA LEU A 392 -7.32 -1.73 14.13
C LEU A 392 -5.96 -1.72 14.83
N ARG A 393 -5.27 -2.85 14.78
CA ARG A 393 -3.84 -2.88 15.06
C ARG A 393 -3.14 -2.20 13.90
N SER A 394 -2.82 -0.93 14.06
CA SER A 394 -1.96 -0.27 13.11
C SER A 394 -0.51 -0.39 13.57
N ASP A 395 0.33 -0.89 12.68
CA ASP A 395 1.79 -0.87 12.89
C ASP A 395 2.35 0.56 12.82
N SER A 396 1.51 1.50 12.43
CA SER A 396 1.87 2.90 12.17
C SER A 396 1.34 3.90 13.19
N HIS A 397 0.58 3.46 14.22
CA HIS A 397 0.09 4.38 15.24
C HIS A 397 1.10 4.49 16.38
N HIS A 398 1.76 5.63 16.44
CA HIS A 398 2.56 6.01 17.59
C HIS A 398 1.69 6.18 18.82
N PRO A 399 2.14 5.76 20.01
CA PRO A 399 1.42 6.04 21.24
C PRO A 399 1.23 7.54 21.35
N ASN A 400 -0.02 7.99 21.36
CA ASN A 400 -0.34 9.41 21.41
C ASN A 400 0.28 10.01 22.68
N PRO A 401 1.27 10.90 22.57
CA PRO A 401 1.99 11.40 23.74
C PRO A 401 1.14 12.28 24.68
N LYS A 402 -0.07 12.68 24.24
CA LYS A 402 -1.03 13.41 25.06
C LYS A 402 -1.91 12.50 25.94
N GLN A 403 -1.79 11.17 25.84
CA GLN A 403 -2.51 10.24 26.70
C GLN A 403 -1.79 10.09 28.04
N ASP A 404 -2.02 11.02 28.93
CA ASP A 404 -1.63 10.93 30.33
C ASP A 404 -2.20 9.66 30.98
N GLY A 405 -1.42 9.09 31.90
CA GLY A 405 -1.51 7.76 32.48
C GLY A 405 -2.87 7.21 32.92
N ARG A 406 -3.94 8.00 33.00
CA ARG A 406 -5.28 7.55 33.34
C ARG A 406 -6.00 6.75 32.26
N TRP A 407 -5.69 7.01 30.99
CA TRP A 407 -6.29 6.32 29.83
C TRP A 407 -5.53 5.05 29.38
N ARG A 408 -4.34 4.82 29.94
CA ARG A 408 -3.47 3.68 29.59
C ARG A 408 -4.12 2.32 29.87
N LEU A 409 -4.94 2.21 30.92
CA LEU A 409 -5.64 0.96 31.27
C LEU A 409 -6.98 0.81 30.55
N SER A 410 -7.63 1.92 30.19
CA SER A 410 -8.94 1.87 29.54
C SER A 410 -8.84 1.46 28.06
N MET A 411 -7.76 1.79 27.35
CA MET A 411 -7.58 1.44 25.95
C MET A 411 -7.46 -0.06 25.68
N PRO A 412 -6.67 -0.85 26.43
CA PRO A 412 -6.66 -2.31 26.27
C PRO A 412 -8.01 -2.95 26.54
N ILE A 413 -8.74 -2.45 27.57
CA ILE A 413 -10.07 -2.95 27.91
C ILE A 413 -11.07 -2.61 26.81
N LEU A 414 -11.11 -1.35 26.35
CA LEU A 414 -11.96 -0.93 25.24
C LEU A 414 -11.70 -1.78 23.99
N ARG A 415 -10.43 -2.04 23.70
CA ARG A 415 -10.03 -2.89 22.59
C ARG A 415 -10.54 -4.32 22.73
N LEU A 416 -10.46 -4.89 23.95
CA LEU A 416 -10.96 -6.23 24.24
C LEU A 416 -12.47 -6.31 24.04
N VAL A 417 -13.21 -5.29 24.52
CA VAL A 417 -14.66 -5.15 24.30
C VAL A 417 -14.99 -5.08 22.81
N VAL A 418 -14.22 -4.32 22.04
CA VAL A 418 -14.46 -4.20 20.59
C VAL A 418 -14.16 -5.50 19.85
N LEU A 419 -13.08 -6.20 20.20
CA LEU A 419 -12.78 -7.52 19.63
C LEU A 419 -13.89 -8.53 19.94
N GLU A 420 -14.43 -8.49 21.16
CA GLU A 420 -15.57 -9.35 21.53
C GLU A 420 -16.83 -8.98 20.72
N ILE A 421 -17.12 -7.69 20.57
CA ILE A 421 -18.24 -7.23 19.72
C ILE A 421 -18.04 -7.67 18.27
N GLN A 422 -16.85 -7.53 17.69
CA GLN A 422 -16.56 -8.01 16.35
C GLN A 422 -16.76 -9.51 16.22
N HIS A 423 -16.28 -10.28 17.18
CA HIS A 423 -16.46 -11.73 17.20
C HIS A 423 -17.94 -12.10 17.27
N ARG A 424 -18.75 -11.45 18.10
CA ARG A 424 -20.20 -11.68 18.17
C ARG A 424 -20.92 -11.28 16.87
N LEU A 425 -20.49 -10.18 16.26
CA LEU A 425 -21.04 -9.77 14.97
C LEU A 425 -20.71 -10.76 13.85
N GLN A 426 -19.50 -11.34 13.85
CA GLN A 426 -19.14 -12.41 12.93
C GLN A 426 -20.02 -13.65 13.13
N GLN A 427 -20.25 -14.08 14.39
CA GLN A 427 -21.16 -15.18 14.69
C GLN A 427 -22.59 -14.93 14.22
N LEU A 428 -23.11 -13.70 14.42
CA LEU A 428 -24.45 -13.32 13.92
C LEU A 428 -24.50 -13.27 12.39
N ASP A 429 -23.39 -12.93 11.75
CA ASP A 429 -23.28 -12.94 10.29
C ASP A 429 -23.27 -14.38 9.72
N GLU A 430 -22.54 -15.28 10.35
CA GLU A 430 -22.53 -16.70 9.99
C GLU A 430 -23.92 -17.33 10.12
N LEU A 431 -24.70 -16.89 11.11
CA LEU A 431 -26.09 -17.30 11.30
C LEU A 431 -27.07 -16.62 10.31
N GLY A 432 -26.59 -15.66 9.51
CA GLY A 432 -27.42 -14.92 8.55
C GLY A 432 -28.40 -13.93 9.19
N LEU A 433 -28.21 -13.58 10.47
CA LEU A 433 -29.11 -12.69 11.23
C LEU A 433 -28.77 -11.22 11.06
N LEU A 434 -27.61 -10.87 10.47
CA LEU A 434 -27.20 -9.48 10.26
C LEU A 434 -27.81 -8.88 8.99
N ALA A 435 -28.41 -7.69 9.13
CA ALA A 435 -28.88 -6.95 7.98
C ALA A 435 -27.70 -6.56 7.06
N PRO A 436 -27.86 -6.63 5.71
CA PRO A 436 -26.77 -6.37 4.75
C PRO A 436 -26.08 -5.01 4.93
N SER A 437 -26.84 -4.00 5.36
CA SER A 437 -26.29 -2.65 5.63
C SER A 437 -25.35 -2.64 6.84
N ILE A 438 -25.72 -3.31 7.92
CA ILE A 438 -24.91 -3.40 9.15
C ILE A 438 -23.65 -4.24 8.89
N ARG A 439 -23.80 -5.33 8.16
CA ARG A 439 -22.71 -6.20 7.74
C ARG A 439 -21.60 -5.43 7.02
N ARG A 440 -21.95 -4.56 6.07
CA ARG A 440 -21.01 -3.72 5.31
C ARG A 440 -20.19 -2.77 6.18
N PHE A 441 -20.78 -2.28 7.27
CA PHE A 441 -20.12 -1.31 8.13
C PHE A 441 -19.20 -1.94 9.16
N LEU A 442 -19.57 -3.11 9.70
CA LEU A 442 -18.97 -3.64 10.92
C LEU A 442 -18.03 -4.81 10.68
N LEU A 443 -18.15 -5.53 9.55
CA LEU A 443 -17.34 -6.71 9.30
C LEU A 443 -16.21 -6.41 8.32
N ASP A 444 -15.01 -6.78 8.75
CA ASP A 444 -13.81 -6.71 7.93
C ASP A 444 -13.57 -8.00 7.16
N GLU A 445 -12.94 -7.86 5.99
CA GLU A 445 -12.46 -9.00 5.22
C GLU A 445 -11.29 -9.66 5.95
N ASN A 446 -11.34 -10.98 6.09
CA ASN A 446 -10.24 -11.73 6.69
C ASN A 446 -9.06 -11.78 5.73
N ILE A 447 -7.92 -11.21 6.16
CA ILE A 447 -6.72 -11.12 5.35
C ILE A 447 -5.87 -12.35 5.64
N PRO A 448 -5.56 -13.17 4.62
CA PRO A 448 -4.73 -14.34 4.81
C PRO A 448 -3.26 -13.93 4.94
N GLY A 449 -2.71 -14.02 6.15
CA GLY A 449 -1.27 -13.84 6.38
C GLY A 449 -0.85 -12.47 6.92
N PRO A 450 0.46 -12.18 6.92
CA PRO A 450 1.01 -10.93 7.43
C PRO A 450 0.49 -9.73 6.65
N SER A 451 -0.07 -8.76 7.34
CA SER A 451 -0.66 -7.57 6.74
C SER A 451 -0.18 -6.29 7.43
N LEU A 452 -0.15 -5.22 6.66
CA LEU A 452 0.03 -3.85 7.13
C LEU A 452 -1.20 -3.05 6.72
N THR A 453 -1.95 -2.54 7.69
CA THR A 453 -3.19 -1.82 7.43
C THR A 453 -2.94 -0.31 7.52
N LEU A 454 -3.30 0.40 6.44
CA LEU A 454 -3.21 1.85 6.31
C LEU A 454 -4.62 2.43 6.43
N VAL A 455 -4.84 3.30 7.42
CA VAL A 455 -6.14 3.92 7.68
C VAL A 455 -5.98 5.43 7.72
N PRO A 456 -6.75 6.20 6.92
CA PRO A 456 -6.70 7.65 6.96
C PRO A 456 -7.28 8.18 8.27
N GLU A 457 -6.57 9.13 8.89
CA GLU A 457 -7.06 9.86 10.05
C GLU A 457 -8.06 10.91 9.61
N LEU A 458 -9.32 10.76 10.03
CA LEU A 458 -10.39 11.70 9.73
C LEU A 458 -10.88 12.41 10.98
N THR A 459 -11.26 13.66 10.78
CA THR A 459 -11.90 14.48 11.78
C THR A 459 -13.43 14.40 11.65
N PRO A 460 -14.22 14.66 12.69
CA PRO A 460 -15.68 14.70 12.59
C PRO A 460 -16.19 15.67 11.50
N SER A 461 -15.46 16.76 11.23
CA SER A 461 -15.78 17.72 10.17
C SER A 461 -15.67 17.11 8.77
N ASP A 462 -14.84 16.09 8.59
CA ASP A 462 -14.65 15.44 7.30
C ASP A 462 -15.90 14.67 6.84
N PHE A 463 -16.72 14.21 7.78
CA PHE A 463 -18.00 13.58 7.47
C PHE A 463 -19.00 14.55 6.82
N PHE A 464 -18.92 15.84 7.12
CA PHE A 464 -19.75 16.84 6.46
C PHE A 464 -19.28 17.15 5.04
N LYS A 465 -17.96 17.14 4.79
CA LYS A 465 -17.37 17.33 3.45
C LYS A 465 -17.76 16.23 2.47
N LEU A 466 -18.08 15.03 2.94
CA LEU A 466 -18.57 13.94 2.09
C LEU A 466 -19.89 14.25 1.39
N LEU A 467 -20.66 15.17 1.94
CA LEU A 467 -21.94 15.58 1.40
C LEU A 467 -21.81 16.65 0.30
N GLU A 468 -20.61 17.19 0.10
CA GLU A 468 -20.29 18.14 -0.95
C GLU A 468 -20.08 17.44 -2.30
N ASN A 469 -20.25 18.17 -3.40
CA ASN A 469 -19.91 17.63 -4.71
C ASN A 469 -18.41 17.45 -4.83
N PRO A 470 -17.92 16.42 -5.54
CA PRO A 470 -16.49 16.24 -5.77
C PRO A 470 -15.97 17.39 -6.65
N THR A 471 -15.33 18.35 -5.99
CA THR A 471 -14.55 19.41 -6.65
C THR A 471 -13.09 18.98 -6.71
N LYS A 472 -12.29 19.63 -7.56
CA LYS A 472 -10.84 19.38 -7.62
C LYS A 472 -10.19 19.58 -6.26
N GLU A 473 -10.54 20.64 -5.56
CA GLU A 473 -10.03 20.95 -4.21
C GLU A 473 -10.39 19.87 -3.19
N ALA A 474 -11.59 19.29 -3.30
CA ALA A 474 -12.01 18.19 -2.46
C ALA A 474 -11.19 16.92 -2.77
N ILE A 475 -10.88 16.66 -4.03
CA ILE A 475 -10.03 15.52 -4.42
C ILE A 475 -8.62 15.71 -3.86
N ASP A 476 -8.01 16.88 -4.01
CA ASP A 476 -6.68 17.19 -3.48
C ASP A 476 -6.64 17.02 -1.95
N TYR A 477 -7.70 17.43 -1.27
CA TYR A 477 -7.84 17.23 0.17
C TYR A 477 -7.86 15.75 0.56
N TRP A 478 -8.63 14.92 -0.16
CA TRP A 478 -8.70 13.50 0.12
C TRP A 478 -7.41 12.75 -0.25
N ILE A 479 -6.76 13.16 -1.33
CA ILE A 479 -5.43 12.66 -1.72
C ILE A 479 -4.44 12.92 -0.58
N LEU A 480 -4.35 14.15 -0.07
CA LEU A 480 -3.44 14.48 1.04
C LEU A 480 -3.76 13.67 2.31
N LYS A 481 -5.03 13.45 2.64
CA LYS A 481 -5.43 12.59 3.77
C LYS A 481 -4.97 11.15 3.58
N GLY A 482 -5.08 10.63 2.36
CA GLY A 482 -4.56 9.32 2.00
C GLY A 482 -3.04 9.23 2.09
N GLU A 483 -2.29 10.21 1.58
CA GLU A 483 -0.84 10.28 1.68
C GLU A 483 -0.37 10.25 3.13
N ARG A 484 -0.98 11.08 3.98
CA ARG A 484 -0.66 11.15 5.42
C ARG A 484 -0.87 9.83 6.16
N SER A 485 -1.77 8.97 5.71
CA SER A 485 -1.96 7.64 6.30
C SER A 485 -0.79 6.69 6.03
N VAL A 486 0.00 6.95 4.98
CA VAL A 486 1.17 6.14 4.60
C VAL A 486 2.44 6.60 5.30
N TRP A 487 2.61 7.90 5.54
CA TRP A 487 3.87 8.48 6.02
C TRP A 487 4.42 7.81 7.29
N PRO A 488 3.63 7.56 8.34
CA PRO A 488 4.13 6.85 9.53
C PRO A 488 4.53 5.40 9.25
N ALA A 489 3.94 4.78 8.23
CA ALA A 489 4.17 3.40 7.86
C ALA A 489 5.34 3.21 6.87
N VAL A 490 5.91 4.30 6.33
CA VAL A 490 6.95 4.24 5.27
C VAL A 490 8.14 3.38 5.71
N THR A 491 8.60 3.53 6.94
CA THR A 491 9.72 2.72 7.45
C THR A 491 9.38 1.22 7.47
N ALA A 492 8.21 0.86 8.00
CA ALA A 492 7.76 -0.53 8.03
C ALA A 492 7.60 -1.11 6.62
N LEU A 493 7.09 -0.31 5.68
CA LEU A 493 6.94 -0.68 4.27
C LEU A 493 8.30 -0.84 3.58
N LYS A 494 9.25 0.06 3.82
CA LYS A 494 10.62 -0.06 3.29
C LYS A 494 11.26 -1.37 3.74
N ILE A 495 11.23 -1.67 5.03
CA ILE A 495 11.81 -2.91 5.57
C ILE A 495 11.16 -4.17 4.96
N ARG A 496 9.86 -4.15 4.76
CA ARG A 496 9.11 -5.30 4.24
C ARG A 496 9.21 -5.46 2.72
N CYS A 497 9.34 -4.37 1.96
CA CYS A 497 9.22 -4.39 0.50
C CYS A 497 10.52 -4.08 -0.25
N ALA A 498 11.54 -3.47 0.36
CA ALA A 498 12.75 -3.03 -0.33
C ALA A 498 13.45 -4.19 -1.06
N ILE A 499 13.62 -5.31 -0.39
CA ILE A 499 14.25 -6.51 -0.96
C ILE A 499 13.44 -7.05 -2.15
N GLU A 500 12.10 -7.07 -2.04
CA GLU A 500 11.21 -7.50 -3.14
C GLU A 500 11.37 -6.61 -4.37
N VAL A 501 11.41 -5.29 -4.16
CA VAL A 501 11.55 -4.31 -5.24
C VAL A 501 12.88 -4.49 -5.97
N GLU A 502 13.98 -4.70 -5.24
CA GLU A 502 15.29 -4.93 -5.86
C GLU A 502 15.39 -6.29 -6.57
N LEU A 503 14.77 -7.33 -6.02
CA LEU A 503 14.67 -8.63 -6.71
C LEU A 503 13.87 -8.53 -8.02
N ASP A 504 12.75 -7.81 -8.01
CA ASP A 504 11.93 -7.59 -9.21
C ASP A 504 12.69 -6.77 -10.26
N ARG A 505 13.37 -5.70 -9.82
CA ARG A 505 14.20 -4.84 -10.68
C ARG A 505 15.34 -5.64 -11.30
N GLY A 506 16.10 -6.36 -10.47
CA GLY A 506 17.22 -7.18 -10.91
C GLY A 506 16.81 -8.27 -11.89
N TYR A 507 15.73 -8.99 -11.60
CA TYR A 507 15.18 -10.01 -12.49
C TYR A 507 14.81 -9.44 -13.87
N GLN A 508 14.15 -8.27 -13.91
CA GLN A 508 13.76 -7.66 -15.17
C GLN A 508 14.95 -7.15 -15.98
N LEU A 509 15.96 -6.58 -15.32
CA LEU A 509 17.18 -6.10 -15.99
C LEU A 509 17.95 -7.27 -16.61
N VAL A 510 18.12 -8.36 -15.87
CA VAL A 510 18.85 -9.53 -16.36
C VAL A 510 18.05 -10.23 -17.47
N ARG A 511 16.73 -10.35 -17.36
CA ARG A 511 15.86 -10.94 -18.38
C ARG A 511 15.87 -10.19 -19.71
N ARG A 512 16.04 -8.86 -19.71
CA ARG A 512 16.11 -8.04 -20.92
C ARG A 512 17.43 -8.20 -21.67
N ARG A 513 18.50 -8.64 -20.98
CA ARG A 513 19.79 -8.90 -21.63
C ARG A 513 19.70 -10.17 -22.48
N LYS A 514 20.23 -10.11 -23.71
CA LYS A 514 20.36 -11.33 -24.53
C LYS A 514 21.36 -12.26 -23.87
N PRO A 515 21.18 -13.59 -23.94
CA PRO A 515 22.06 -14.56 -23.27
C PRO A 515 23.54 -14.47 -23.69
N PHE A 516 23.85 -13.79 -24.79
CA PHE A 516 25.17 -13.72 -25.44
C PHE A 516 25.72 -12.30 -25.57
N ASP A 517 25.06 -11.27 -25.02
CA ASP A 517 25.63 -9.92 -25.03
C ASP A 517 26.74 -9.84 -23.98
N PRO A 518 28.05 -9.80 -24.39
CA PRO A 518 29.11 -9.59 -23.42
C PRO A 518 28.98 -8.21 -22.83
N VAL A 519 28.98 -8.10 -21.51
CA VAL A 519 29.16 -6.80 -20.83
C VAL A 519 30.59 -6.38 -21.16
N PRO A 520 30.81 -5.23 -21.81
CA PRO A 520 32.16 -4.79 -22.12
C PRO A 520 32.95 -4.64 -20.81
N PRO A 521 34.14 -5.25 -20.69
CA PRO A 521 34.98 -5.09 -19.53
C PRO A 521 35.34 -3.61 -19.39
N GLY A 522 35.02 -2.97 -18.27
CA GLY A 522 35.36 -1.59 -17.98
C GLY A 522 34.41 -0.52 -18.52
N GLY A 523 33.25 -0.89 -18.99
CA GLY A 523 32.18 0.05 -19.36
C GLY A 523 31.53 0.63 -18.12
N GLY A 524 32.19 1.57 -17.44
CA GLY A 524 31.46 2.51 -16.60
C GLY A 524 30.34 3.09 -17.47
N LEU A 525 29.11 3.03 -16.97
CA LEU A 525 27.92 3.54 -17.62
C LEU A 525 28.22 4.94 -18.17
N LYS A 526 28.52 5.02 -19.49
CA LYS A 526 28.38 6.27 -20.19
C LYS A 526 26.93 6.67 -19.99
N LYS A 527 26.71 7.71 -19.22
CA LYS A 527 25.43 8.41 -19.13
C LYS A 527 25.01 8.70 -20.56
N SER A 528 24.20 7.81 -21.13
CA SER A 528 23.42 8.10 -22.32
C SER A 528 22.45 9.16 -21.84
N GLY A 529 22.68 10.38 -22.29
CA GLY A 529 21.81 11.53 -21.99
C GLY A 529 20.46 11.35 -22.67
N SER A 530 19.56 10.66 -22.05
CA SER A 530 18.13 10.81 -22.25
C SER A 530 17.49 10.86 -20.87
N ARG A 531 17.07 12.04 -20.55
CA ARG A 531 16.19 12.49 -19.47
C ARG A 531 15.33 11.37 -18.91
N GLY A 532 15.64 10.99 -17.71
CA GLY A 532 14.95 10.06 -16.84
C GLY A 532 15.89 9.68 -15.72
N GLU A 533 16.30 10.66 -14.91
CA GLU A 533 16.86 10.39 -13.59
C GLU A 533 15.76 9.65 -12.80
N VAL A 534 15.77 8.33 -12.90
CA VAL A 534 15.20 7.52 -11.84
C VAL A 534 16.14 7.72 -10.67
N GLN A 535 15.84 8.73 -9.85
CA GLN A 535 16.42 8.85 -8.52
C GLN A 535 16.32 7.47 -7.88
N THR A 536 17.44 6.94 -7.49
CA THR A 536 17.52 5.76 -6.63
C THR A 536 16.60 6.02 -5.46
N VAL A 537 15.49 5.31 -5.41
CA VAL A 537 14.41 5.45 -4.42
C VAL A 537 14.90 5.19 -2.99
N TYR A 538 16.11 4.72 -2.83
CA TYR A 538 16.81 4.53 -1.58
C TYR A 538 17.82 5.66 -1.32
N GLY A 539 17.34 6.91 -1.42
CA GLY A 539 18.11 8.07 -0.97
C GLY A 539 18.10 8.15 0.57
N PHE A 540 18.90 7.33 1.21
CA PHE A 540 19.68 7.88 2.30
C PHE A 540 20.75 8.71 1.59
N GLU A 541 20.68 10.02 1.68
CA GLU A 541 21.80 10.90 1.33
C GLU A 541 22.98 10.45 2.19
N ASP A 542 23.80 9.61 1.61
CA ASP A 542 25.04 9.16 2.21
C ASP A 542 26.06 10.25 1.94
N ASP A 543 26.13 11.22 2.85
CA ASP A 543 27.26 12.11 2.93
C ASP A 543 28.45 11.21 3.28
N GLY A 544 29.28 10.85 2.27
CA GLY A 544 30.38 9.88 2.38
C GLY A 544 31.37 10.18 3.52
N ARG A 545 31.34 11.39 4.07
CA ARG A 545 32.10 11.78 5.26
C ARG A 545 31.54 11.22 6.57
N THR A 546 30.25 10.88 6.64
CA THR A 546 29.63 10.31 7.84
C THR A 546 29.85 8.81 7.94
N ARG A 547 30.06 8.11 6.82
CA ARG A 547 30.26 6.67 6.77
C ARG A 547 31.61 6.27 7.39
N GLU A 548 32.68 6.96 7.04
CA GLU A 548 34.03 6.70 7.59
C GLU A 548 34.09 6.98 9.10
N LYS A 549 33.40 7.99 9.60
CA LYS A 549 33.28 8.28 11.03
C LYS A 549 32.44 7.24 11.78
N ARG A 550 31.38 6.70 11.16
CA ARG A 550 30.55 5.64 11.77
C ARG A 550 31.30 4.29 11.86
N HIS A 551 32.08 3.93 10.84
CA HIS A 551 32.90 2.72 10.90
C HIS A 551 33.99 2.80 11.99
N ARG A 552 34.68 3.93 12.14
CA ARG A 552 35.67 4.13 13.20
C ARG A 552 35.04 4.16 14.61
N ALA A 553 33.87 4.75 14.79
CA ALA A 553 33.17 4.73 16.07
C ALA A 553 32.67 3.32 16.46
N ARG A 554 32.24 2.51 15.50
CA ARG A 554 31.79 1.13 15.74
C ARG A 554 32.96 0.19 16.08
N ALA A 555 34.09 0.31 15.40
CA ALA A 555 35.29 -0.47 15.71
C ALA A 555 35.82 -0.15 17.13
N ALA A 556 35.72 1.10 17.59
CA ALA A 556 36.15 1.50 18.92
C ALA A 556 35.21 1.05 20.05
N SER A 557 33.90 0.85 19.79
CA SER A 557 32.94 0.41 20.82
C SER A 557 32.92 -1.11 21.07
N PHE A 558 33.43 -1.91 20.14
CA PHE A 558 33.48 -3.37 20.26
C PHE A 558 34.82 -3.93 20.74
N GLY A 559 35.87 -3.09 20.81
CA GLY A 559 37.21 -3.49 21.26
C GLY A 559 37.44 -3.44 22.78
N GLY A 560 36.43 -3.13 23.60
CA GLY A 560 36.62 -2.80 25.02
C GLY A 560 35.93 -3.70 26.03
N ASN A 561 35.75 -5.00 25.80
CA ASN A 561 35.41 -5.94 26.87
C ASN A 561 36.11 -7.28 26.63
N GLY A 562 37.42 -7.28 26.87
CA GLY A 562 38.22 -8.49 27.11
C GLY A 562 38.06 -8.90 28.57
N TYR A 563 37.79 -10.15 28.77
CA TYR A 563 37.66 -10.88 30.03
C TYR A 563 38.67 -10.51 31.14
N SER A 564 38.17 -10.25 32.31
CA SER A 564 38.71 -10.74 33.57
C SER A 564 37.54 -11.08 34.51
#